data_e2af0bcd58e6182cd2ac9fb975b6965a
#
_entry.id   e2af0bcd58e6182cd2ac9fb975b6965a
#
_cell.length_a   1.000
_cell.length_b   1.000
_cell.length_c   1.000
_cell.angle_alpha   90.00
_cell.angle_beta   90.00
_cell.angle_gamma   90.00
#
_symmetry.space_group_name_H-M   'P 1'
#
loop_
_entity.id
_entity.type
_entity.pdbx_description
1 polymer ?
#
loop_
_entity_poly.entity_id
_entity_poly.type
_entity_poly.pdbx_seq_one_letter_code
_entity_poly.pdbx_strand_id
1 'polypeptide(L)'
;MLQVHLKLPSTALWFEPPTIVRWDEEKAYWTSAGFYGISFNEGKQTLSFKTMHFGIFGLSAFRFSNLPFQSWELRPDTANRAVIALSAAAVQAEFALEPGLVTLVKFSSGNKPPVKGIIDVPMKLKDLIKEMRHQGVDIFPDCDSHCYIEGLPLKVKHFFFQS
;
A
#
# COMPACT_ATOMS: atom_id res chain seq x y z
N MET A 1 -8.67 27.96 17.17
CA MET A 1 -8.71 26.63 16.52
C MET A 1 -8.73 26.86 15.03
N LEU A 2 -7.76 26.32 14.30
CA LEU A 2 -7.64 26.43 12.85
C LEU A 2 -8.45 25.31 12.22
N GLN A 3 -9.25 25.62 11.20
CA GLN A 3 -9.93 24.64 10.38
C GLN A 3 -9.20 24.51 9.04
N VAL A 4 -8.86 23.28 8.68
CA VAL A 4 -8.10 22.96 7.46
C VAL A 4 -8.96 22.09 6.57
N HIS A 5 -8.97 22.42 5.28
CA HIS A 5 -9.60 21.62 4.24
C HIS A 5 -8.56 21.29 3.18
N LEU A 6 -8.35 20.02 2.95
CA LEU A 6 -7.38 19.52 1.98
C LEU A 6 -8.10 18.74 0.87
N LYS A 7 -7.72 18.98 -0.36
CA LYS A 7 -8.04 18.11 -1.48
C LYS A 7 -6.88 17.16 -1.69
N LEU A 8 -7.15 15.87 -1.63
CA LEU A 8 -6.14 14.84 -1.82
C LEU A 8 -5.78 14.68 -3.30
N PRO A 9 -4.52 14.35 -3.61
CA PRO A 9 -4.11 14.09 -4.98
C PRO A 9 -4.86 12.90 -5.57
N SER A 10 -5.34 13.04 -6.80
CA SER A 10 -6.02 11.95 -7.52
C SER A 10 -5.09 10.81 -7.95
N THR A 11 -3.78 11.02 -7.79
CA THR A 11 -2.75 10.02 -8.10
C THR A 11 -2.54 9.01 -6.99
N ALA A 12 -3.02 9.29 -5.77
CA ALA A 12 -2.92 8.37 -4.63
C ALA A 12 -4.25 7.65 -4.42
N LEU A 13 -4.18 6.33 -4.27
CA LEU A 13 -5.34 5.50 -3.88
C LEU A 13 -5.38 5.40 -2.35
N TRP A 14 -6.44 5.93 -1.75
CA TRP A 14 -6.69 5.82 -0.31
C TRP A 14 -7.75 4.75 -0.07
N PHE A 15 -7.35 3.60 0.44
CA PHE A 15 -8.26 2.49 0.78
C PHE A 15 -8.98 2.70 2.11
N GLU A 16 -8.40 3.56 2.96
CA GLU A 16 -8.92 3.96 4.25
C GLU A 16 -8.75 5.48 4.43
N PRO A 17 -9.53 6.10 5.32
CA PRO A 17 -9.31 7.50 5.65
C PRO A 17 -7.86 7.72 6.11
N PRO A 18 -7.13 8.67 5.50
CA PRO A 18 -5.75 8.93 5.91
C PRO A 18 -5.70 9.45 7.35
N THR A 19 -4.71 9.00 8.10
CA THR A 19 -4.41 9.54 9.42
C THR A 19 -3.59 10.82 9.26
N ILE A 20 -4.06 11.91 9.89
CA ILE A 20 -3.34 13.17 9.89
C ILE A 20 -2.24 13.11 10.94
N VAL A 21 -1.05 13.50 10.56
CA VAL A 21 0.10 13.57 11.45
C VAL A 21 0.75 14.95 11.37
N ARG A 22 1.36 15.39 12.47
CA ARG A 22 2.15 16.61 12.57
C ARG A 22 3.57 16.26 13.00
N TRP A 23 4.54 16.91 12.41
CA TRP A 23 5.91 16.82 12.86
C TRP A 23 6.07 17.60 14.16
N ASP A 24 6.55 16.93 15.21
CA ASP A 24 6.93 17.51 16.47
C ASP A 24 8.44 17.77 16.45
N GLU A 25 8.84 19.04 16.34
CA GLU A 25 10.24 19.44 16.19
C GLU A 25 11.06 19.17 17.47
N GLU A 26 10.43 19.33 18.65
CA GLU A 26 11.13 19.13 19.93
C GLU A 26 11.49 17.65 20.15
N LYS A 27 10.58 16.76 19.75
CA LYS A 27 10.71 15.32 19.97
C LYS A 27 11.19 14.57 18.76
N ALA A 28 11.33 15.25 17.60
CA ALA A 28 11.75 14.70 16.32
C ALA A 28 10.97 13.45 15.87
N TYR A 29 9.62 13.49 16.00
CA TYR A 29 8.76 12.41 15.52
C TYR A 29 7.42 12.94 14.98
N TRP A 30 6.72 12.09 14.23
CA TRP A 30 5.37 12.36 13.77
C TRP A 30 4.35 11.97 14.82
N THR A 31 3.44 12.89 15.17
CA THR A 31 2.35 12.66 16.13
C THR A 31 0.99 12.83 15.48
N SER A 32 0.04 11.97 15.83
CA SER A 32 -1.36 12.07 15.46
C SER A 32 -2.20 12.85 16.48
N ALA A 33 -1.57 13.36 17.55
CA ALA A 33 -2.26 14.10 18.59
C ALA A 33 -2.57 15.55 18.16
N GLY A 34 -3.65 16.10 18.69
CA GLY A 34 -4.04 17.51 18.51
C GLY A 34 -4.89 17.80 17.27
N PHE A 35 -5.51 16.77 16.70
CA PHE A 35 -6.48 16.90 15.61
C PHE A 35 -7.89 16.54 16.08
N TYR A 36 -8.88 17.33 15.64
CA TYR A 36 -10.27 17.21 16.06
C TYR A 36 -11.21 17.34 14.85
N GLY A 37 -12.38 16.75 14.96
CA GLY A 37 -13.40 16.86 13.91
C GLY A 37 -12.93 16.43 12.54
N ILE A 38 -12.18 15.32 12.50
CA ILE A 38 -11.64 14.76 11.26
C ILE A 38 -12.80 14.20 10.43
N SER A 39 -12.90 14.62 9.18
CA SER A 39 -13.89 14.13 8.24
C SER A 39 -13.24 13.91 6.89
N PHE A 40 -13.41 12.72 6.36
CA PHE A 40 -12.93 12.32 5.04
C PHE A 40 -14.11 12.06 4.11
N ASN A 41 -14.09 12.69 2.94
CA ASN A 41 -15.07 12.44 1.89
C ASN A 41 -14.38 11.68 0.74
N GLU A 42 -14.65 10.40 0.66
CA GLU A 42 -14.06 9.50 -0.33
C GLU A 42 -14.43 9.91 -1.77
N GLY A 43 -15.69 10.24 -2.02
CA GLY A 43 -16.16 10.59 -3.37
C GLY A 43 -15.54 11.88 -3.92
N LYS A 44 -15.28 12.85 -3.04
CA LYS A 44 -14.63 14.14 -3.39
C LYS A 44 -13.12 14.13 -3.16
N GLN A 45 -12.58 13.09 -2.54
CA GLN A 45 -11.18 13.00 -2.11
C GLN A 45 -10.77 14.25 -1.31
N THR A 46 -11.59 14.61 -0.32
CA THR A 46 -11.35 15.78 0.53
C THR A 46 -11.27 15.35 1.99
N LEU A 47 -10.32 15.95 2.69
CA LEU A 47 -10.09 15.75 4.11
C LEU A 47 -10.23 17.07 4.84
N SER A 48 -10.99 17.10 5.92
CA SER A 48 -11.10 18.28 6.78
C SER A 48 -10.82 17.92 8.22
N PHE A 49 -10.22 18.85 8.96
CA PHE A 49 -9.90 18.69 10.36
C PHE A 49 -9.71 20.04 11.05
N LYS A 50 -9.68 20.01 12.37
CA LYS A 50 -9.40 21.17 13.22
C LYS A 50 -8.14 20.91 14.04
N THR A 51 -7.29 21.92 14.20
CA THR A 51 -6.09 21.84 15.03
C THR A 51 -5.81 23.16 15.75
N MET A 52 -5.07 23.11 16.85
CA MET A 52 -4.54 24.28 17.55
C MET A 52 -3.03 24.49 17.30
N HIS A 53 -2.42 23.59 16.54
CA HIS A 53 -1.00 23.63 16.26
C HIS A 53 -0.73 24.07 14.83
N PHE A 54 0.36 24.81 14.67
CA PHE A 54 0.96 25.10 13.37
C PHE A 54 2.19 24.20 13.19
N GLY A 55 2.59 24.00 11.94
CA GLY A 55 3.78 23.21 11.62
C GLY A 55 3.64 22.41 10.34
N ILE A 56 4.49 21.43 10.18
CA ILE A 56 4.49 20.52 9.03
C ILE A 56 3.46 19.43 9.30
N PHE A 57 2.49 19.32 8.40
CA PHE A 57 1.48 18.27 8.44
C PHE A 57 1.76 17.24 7.35
N GLY A 58 1.48 15.98 7.66
CA GLY A 58 1.54 14.87 6.74
C GLY A 58 0.29 14.00 6.80
N LEU A 59 0.14 13.16 5.82
CA LEU A 59 -0.87 12.11 5.81
C LEU A 59 -0.15 10.77 5.89
N SER A 60 -0.61 9.92 6.78
CA SER A 60 -0.11 8.55 6.92
C SER A 60 -1.22 7.55 6.67
N ALA A 61 -0.85 6.38 6.20
CA ALA A 61 -1.71 5.21 6.08
C ALA A 61 -1.06 4.04 6.81
N PHE A 62 -1.86 3.04 7.13
CA PHE A 62 -1.30 1.79 7.63
C PHE A 62 -0.40 1.18 6.57
N ARG A 63 0.85 0.94 6.92
CA ARG A 63 1.78 0.18 6.11
C ARG A 63 1.31 -1.28 6.11
N PHE A 64 1.35 -1.91 4.92
CA PHE A 64 0.93 -3.31 4.79
C PHE A 64 -0.54 -3.62 5.09
N SER A 65 -1.45 -2.65 4.89
CA SER A 65 -2.90 -2.86 5.05
C SER A 65 -3.45 -4.00 4.17
N ASN A 66 -2.73 -4.37 3.12
CA ASN A 66 -3.07 -5.49 2.24
C ASN A 66 -2.45 -6.84 2.68
N LEU A 67 -1.74 -6.87 3.80
CA LEU A 67 -1.15 -8.10 4.34
C LEU A 67 -1.80 -8.47 5.69
N PRO A 68 -1.90 -9.76 6.03
CA PRO A 68 -1.59 -10.93 5.18
C PRO A 68 -2.58 -11.08 4.02
N PHE A 69 -2.16 -11.77 2.97
CA PHE A 69 -3.09 -12.12 1.89
C PHE A 69 -4.20 -13.03 2.41
N GLN A 70 -5.43 -12.78 1.97
CA GLN A 70 -6.59 -13.63 2.26
C GLN A 70 -6.48 -14.97 1.54
N SER A 71 -5.98 -14.93 0.29
CA SER A 71 -5.67 -16.13 -0.47
C SER A 71 -4.60 -15.83 -1.52
N TRP A 72 -3.91 -16.88 -1.94
CA TRP A 72 -3.01 -16.83 -3.07
C TRP A 72 -2.98 -18.17 -3.78
N GLU A 73 -2.76 -18.13 -5.08
CA GLU A 73 -2.65 -19.31 -5.93
C GLU A 73 -1.51 -19.11 -6.92
N LEU A 74 -0.66 -20.12 -7.07
CA LEU A 74 0.35 -20.17 -8.10
C LEU A 74 0.03 -21.31 -9.05
N ARG A 75 -0.15 -21.02 -10.32
CA ARG A 75 -0.47 -22.01 -11.35
C ARG A 75 0.50 -21.93 -12.52
N PRO A 76 0.95 -23.06 -13.07
CA PRO A 76 1.71 -23.06 -14.31
C PRO A 76 0.80 -22.62 -15.47
N ASP A 77 1.37 -21.88 -16.42
CA ASP A 77 0.67 -21.45 -17.63
C ASP A 77 1.32 -22.09 -18.89
N THR A 78 2.60 -21.84 -19.08
CA THR A 78 3.39 -22.46 -20.15
C THR A 78 4.74 -22.96 -19.60
N ALA A 79 5.58 -23.54 -20.45
CA ALA A 79 6.88 -24.07 -20.03
C ALA A 79 7.78 -23.05 -19.29
N ASN A 80 7.66 -21.75 -19.62
CA ASN A 80 8.49 -20.68 -19.03
C ASN A 80 7.65 -19.59 -18.35
N ARG A 81 6.35 -19.84 -18.11
CA ARG A 81 5.43 -18.86 -17.54
C ARG A 81 4.56 -19.49 -16.48
N ALA A 82 4.45 -18.79 -15.36
CA ALA A 82 3.51 -19.11 -14.29
C ALA A 82 2.64 -17.88 -13.99
N VAL A 83 1.46 -18.09 -13.43
CA VAL A 83 0.57 -17.02 -12.98
C VAL A 83 0.39 -17.13 -11.49
N ILE A 84 0.63 -16.04 -10.77
CA ILE A 84 0.28 -15.90 -9.37
C ILE A 84 -0.94 -14.99 -9.22
N ALA A 85 -1.99 -15.49 -8.61
CA ALA A 85 -3.17 -14.73 -8.23
C ALA A 85 -3.13 -14.45 -6.73
N LEU A 86 -3.37 -13.20 -6.35
CA LEU A 86 -3.37 -12.73 -4.97
C LEU A 86 -4.71 -12.06 -4.64
N SER A 87 -5.27 -12.40 -3.49
CA SER A 87 -6.39 -11.68 -2.90
C SER A 87 -5.96 -11.10 -1.56
N ALA A 88 -5.98 -9.79 -1.47
CA ALA A 88 -5.65 -9.03 -0.26
C ALA A 88 -6.93 -8.38 0.32
N ALA A 89 -6.80 -7.64 1.40
CA ALA A 89 -7.95 -7.02 2.07
C ALA A 89 -8.73 -6.05 1.16
N ALA A 90 -8.03 -5.25 0.37
CA ALA A 90 -8.62 -4.21 -0.46
C ALA A 90 -8.38 -4.41 -1.96
N VAL A 91 -7.50 -5.32 -2.36
CA VAL A 91 -7.12 -5.50 -3.76
C VAL A 91 -7.03 -6.97 -4.15
N GLN A 92 -7.28 -7.24 -5.44
CA GLN A 92 -7.00 -8.50 -6.09
C GLN A 92 -6.09 -8.25 -7.28
N ALA A 93 -5.07 -9.07 -7.44
CA ALA A 93 -4.10 -8.93 -8.53
C ALA A 93 -3.69 -10.29 -9.10
N GLU A 94 -3.49 -10.35 -10.41
CA GLU A 94 -2.88 -11.51 -11.08
C GLU A 94 -1.62 -11.05 -11.78
N PHE A 95 -0.53 -11.78 -11.56
CA PHE A 95 0.77 -11.51 -12.17
C PHE A 95 1.20 -12.71 -12.99
N ALA A 96 1.63 -12.48 -14.22
CA ALA A 96 2.36 -13.45 -14.99
C ALA A 96 3.86 -13.33 -14.70
N LEU A 97 4.47 -14.44 -14.38
CA LEU A 97 5.89 -14.56 -14.02
C LEU A 97 6.63 -15.23 -15.18
N GLU A 98 7.62 -14.58 -15.72
CA GLU A 98 8.53 -15.08 -16.75
C GLU A 98 9.98 -14.89 -16.29
N PRO A 99 10.97 -15.58 -16.86
CA PRO A 99 12.35 -15.41 -16.48
C PRO A 99 12.80 -13.94 -16.54
N GLY A 100 13.02 -13.34 -15.36
CA GLY A 100 13.47 -11.95 -15.22
C GLY A 100 12.40 -10.86 -15.39
N LEU A 101 11.17 -11.20 -15.75
CA LEU A 101 10.07 -10.27 -15.98
C LEU A 101 8.80 -10.66 -15.21
N VAL A 102 8.04 -9.66 -14.86
CA VAL A 102 6.71 -9.79 -14.25
C VAL A 102 5.75 -8.89 -14.98
N THR A 103 4.56 -9.38 -15.27
CA THR A 103 3.49 -8.62 -15.92
C THR A 103 2.26 -8.61 -15.01
N LEU A 104 1.75 -7.45 -14.69
CA LEU A 104 0.45 -7.33 -14.02
C LEU A 104 -0.65 -7.57 -15.06
N VAL A 105 -1.32 -8.73 -14.98
CA VAL A 105 -2.35 -9.15 -15.95
C VAL A 105 -3.72 -8.64 -15.56
N LYS A 106 -4.02 -8.70 -14.26
CA LYS A 106 -5.28 -8.25 -13.72
C LYS A 106 -5.09 -7.47 -12.43
N PHE A 107 -5.91 -6.44 -12.24
CA PHE A 107 -5.96 -5.67 -11.00
C PHE A 107 -7.40 -5.23 -10.73
N SER A 108 -7.84 -5.39 -9.50
CA SER A 108 -9.12 -4.92 -9.01
C SER A 108 -8.98 -4.36 -7.60
N SER A 109 -9.59 -3.23 -7.32
CA SER A 109 -9.54 -2.52 -6.04
C SER A 109 -10.92 -1.97 -5.64
N GLY A 110 -11.96 -2.82 -5.66
CA GLY A 110 -13.31 -2.41 -5.29
C GLY A 110 -13.80 -1.20 -6.11
N ASN A 111 -14.20 -0.13 -5.43
CA ASN A 111 -14.76 1.08 -6.06
C ASN A 111 -13.69 2.11 -6.52
N LYS A 112 -12.41 1.76 -6.49
CA LYS A 112 -11.31 2.72 -6.76
C LYS A 112 -10.81 2.60 -8.20
N PRO A 113 -10.25 3.69 -8.76
CA PRO A 113 -9.77 3.66 -10.13
C PRO A 113 -8.66 2.60 -10.30
N PRO A 114 -8.67 1.88 -11.41
CA PRO A 114 -7.63 0.90 -11.69
C PRO A 114 -6.26 1.57 -11.84
N VAL A 115 -5.21 0.82 -11.56
CA VAL A 115 -3.84 1.24 -11.89
C VAL A 115 -3.73 1.51 -13.39
N LYS A 116 -3.02 2.60 -13.75
CA LYS A 116 -2.97 3.06 -15.14
C LYS A 116 -1.60 2.74 -15.76
N GLY A 117 -1.64 2.28 -17.01
CA GLY A 117 -0.44 2.18 -17.86
C GLY A 117 0.56 1.09 -17.48
N ILE A 118 0.21 0.18 -16.55
CA ILE A 118 1.09 -0.92 -16.14
C ILE A 118 0.46 -2.31 -16.32
N ILE A 119 -0.83 -2.37 -16.67
CA ILE A 119 -1.50 -3.63 -16.99
C ILE A 119 -0.99 -4.12 -18.35
N ASP A 120 -0.69 -5.41 -18.45
CA ASP A 120 -0.14 -6.10 -19.62
C ASP A 120 1.22 -5.56 -20.11
N VAL A 121 1.94 -4.84 -19.24
CA VAL A 121 3.29 -4.34 -19.55
C VAL A 121 4.33 -5.20 -18.82
N PRO A 122 5.16 -5.99 -19.54
CA PRO A 122 6.25 -6.75 -18.94
C PRO A 122 7.34 -5.81 -18.41
N MET A 123 7.73 -5.98 -17.16
CA MET A 123 8.79 -5.18 -16.53
C MET A 123 9.53 -5.97 -15.46
N LYS A 124 10.66 -5.45 -14.98
CA LYS A 124 11.36 -6.06 -13.85
C LYS A 124 10.53 -5.89 -12.58
N LEU A 125 10.58 -6.86 -11.69
CA LEU A 125 9.83 -6.83 -10.42
C LEU A 125 10.05 -5.52 -9.63
N LYS A 126 11.29 -5.01 -9.58
CA LYS A 126 11.59 -3.76 -8.88
C LYS A 126 10.87 -2.55 -9.47
N ASP A 127 10.75 -2.50 -10.79
CA ASP A 127 10.08 -1.41 -11.49
C ASP A 127 8.56 -1.52 -11.30
N LEU A 128 8.00 -2.72 -11.35
CA LEU A 128 6.59 -2.96 -11.05
C LEU A 128 6.22 -2.54 -9.63
N ILE A 129 7.02 -2.93 -8.64
CA ILE A 129 6.81 -2.52 -7.25
C ILE A 129 6.80 -0.99 -7.12
N LYS A 130 7.77 -0.33 -7.74
CA LYS A 130 7.89 1.13 -7.73
C LYS A 130 6.66 1.80 -8.35
N GLU A 131 6.23 1.34 -9.52
CA GLU A 131 5.06 1.90 -10.21
C GLU A 131 3.75 1.65 -9.45
N MET A 132 3.55 0.47 -8.89
CA MET A 132 2.37 0.18 -8.07
C MET A 132 2.35 1.04 -6.80
N ARG A 133 3.48 1.18 -6.09
CA ARG A 133 3.60 2.05 -4.91
C ARG A 133 3.37 3.52 -5.27
N HIS A 134 3.87 3.97 -6.42
CA HIS A 134 3.63 5.34 -6.91
C HIS A 134 2.15 5.62 -7.14
N GLN A 135 1.38 4.62 -7.52
CA GLN A 135 -0.07 4.70 -7.68
C GLN A 135 -0.85 4.37 -6.40
N GLY A 136 -0.17 4.29 -5.25
CA GLY A 136 -0.77 4.09 -3.94
C GLY A 136 -1.14 2.64 -3.62
N VAL A 137 -0.64 1.67 -4.39
CA VAL A 137 -0.89 0.25 -4.17
C VAL A 137 0.38 -0.42 -3.61
N ASP A 138 0.36 -0.77 -2.34
CA ASP A 138 1.42 -1.56 -1.72
C ASP A 138 0.87 -2.91 -1.25
N ILE A 139 1.26 -3.96 -1.96
CA ILE A 139 0.96 -5.36 -1.66
C ILE A 139 2.24 -6.19 -1.48
N PHE A 140 3.39 -5.56 -1.60
CA PHE A 140 4.68 -6.26 -1.55
C PHE A 140 5.26 -6.20 -0.14
N PRO A 141 5.58 -7.36 0.47
CA PRO A 141 6.21 -7.38 1.77
C PRO A 141 7.65 -6.86 1.70
N ASP A 142 8.05 -6.14 2.73
CA ASP A 142 9.43 -5.76 3.02
C ASP A 142 10.00 -6.65 4.15
N CYS A 143 11.26 -6.48 4.47
CA CYS A 143 11.94 -7.31 5.49
C CYS A 143 11.35 -7.15 6.90
N ASP A 144 10.70 -6.02 7.16
CA ASP A 144 10.08 -5.66 8.44
C ASP A 144 8.55 -5.90 8.48
N SER A 145 7.94 -6.40 7.40
CA SER A 145 6.49 -6.59 7.30
C SER A 145 5.90 -7.44 8.42
N HIS A 146 6.66 -8.41 8.90
CA HIS A 146 6.26 -9.27 10.01
C HIS A 146 6.05 -8.52 11.34
N CYS A 147 6.66 -7.33 11.50
CA CYS A 147 6.48 -6.50 12.68
C CYS A 147 5.13 -5.78 12.72
N TYR A 148 4.45 -5.69 11.57
CA TYR A 148 3.20 -4.92 11.41
C TYR A 148 1.97 -5.81 11.19
N ILE A 149 2.15 -7.13 11.12
CA ILE A 149 1.07 -8.08 10.88
C ILE A 149 0.78 -8.81 12.19
N GLU A 150 -0.38 -8.55 12.77
CA GLU A 150 -0.81 -9.22 14.00
C GLU A 150 -1.24 -10.68 13.73
N GLY A 151 -1.00 -11.54 14.71
CA GLY A 151 -1.50 -12.93 14.71
C GLY A 151 -0.73 -13.92 13.84
N LEU A 152 0.36 -13.51 13.19
CA LEU A 152 1.21 -14.44 12.45
C LEU A 152 2.43 -14.83 13.29
N PRO A 153 2.70 -16.16 13.47
CA PRO A 153 3.91 -16.60 14.11
C PRO A 153 5.14 -16.19 13.27
N LEU A 154 6.16 -15.65 13.93
CA LEU A 154 7.45 -15.38 13.30
C LEU A 154 8.01 -16.69 12.73
N LYS A 155 8.12 -16.76 11.40
CA LYS A 155 8.86 -17.84 10.75
C LYS A 155 10.35 -17.57 10.97
N VAL A 156 10.99 -18.38 11.80
CA VAL A 156 12.44 -18.36 11.94
C VAL A 156 13.04 -18.71 10.59
N LYS A 157 13.81 -17.80 10.00
CA LYS A 157 14.60 -18.12 8.80
C LYS A 157 15.67 -19.14 9.21
N HIS A 158 15.45 -20.40 8.89
CA HIS A 158 16.54 -21.37 8.90
C HIS A 158 17.46 -21.04 7.71
N PHE A 159 18.56 -20.40 8.02
CA PHE A 159 19.66 -20.31 7.05
C PHE A 159 20.30 -21.70 6.97
N PHE A 160 19.96 -22.44 5.95
CA PHE A 160 20.79 -23.59 5.57
C PHE A 160 22.07 -23.04 4.96
N PHE A 161 23.12 -22.98 5.76
CA PHE A 161 24.48 -22.90 5.22
C PHE A 161 24.74 -24.25 4.54
N GLN A 162 24.72 -24.30 3.22
CA GLN A 162 25.38 -25.35 2.48
C GLN A 162 26.88 -25.10 2.58
N SER A 163 27.57 -25.96 3.31
CA SER A 163 29.04 -26.11 3.35
C SER A 163 29.54 -26.67 2.03
#